data_c95b7c34fd8f622f8db1a8ed5c61be00
#
_entry.id   c95b7c34fd8f622f8db1a8ed5c61be00
#
_cell.length_a   1.000
_cell.length_b   1.000
_cell.length_c   1.000
_cell.angle_alpha   90.00
_cell.angle_beta   90.00
_cell.angle_gamma   90.00
#
_symmetry.space_group_name_H-M   'P 1'
#
loop_
_entity.id
_entity.type
_entity.pdbx_description
1 polymer ?
#
loop_
_entity_poly.entity_id
_entity_poly.type
_entity_poly.pdbx_seq_one_letter_code
_entity_poly.pdbx_strand_id
1 'polypeptide(L)'
;MEHKGNEPNIIHGTLHYPGRSGGNPNTGTTTIANATSEFHVYKVIWSPTKISFYVDDQTTPYHSVDNSNALPFNHNFFLIMNCAMGGTFGGSIDPNFTQATMEVDYIRVYR
;
A
#
# COMPACT_ATOMS: atom_id res chain seq x y z
N MET A 1 0.26 -1.54 -0.99
CA MET A 1 0.14 -0.65 0.19
C MET A 1 1.50 -0.01 0.43
N GLU A 2 1.50 1.25 0.82
CA GLU A 2 2.72 2.00 1.11
C GLU A 2 2.52 2.77 2.42
N HIS A 3 3.61 2.93 3.18
CA HIS A 3 3.62 3.63 4.46
C HIS A 3 4.89 4.49 4.54
N LYS A 4 4.77 5.73 4.99
CA LYS A 4 5.88 6.69 5.05
C LYS A 4 6.24 7.01 6.50
N GLY A 5 7.54 7.06 6.79
CA GLY A 5 8.03 7.39 8.13
C GLY A 5 7.68 8.80 8.60
N ASN A 6 7.52 9.76 7.69
CA ASN A 6 7.12 11.13 8.01
C ASN A 6 5.60 11.33 8.13
N GLU A 7 4.80 10.30 7.83
CA GLU A 7 3.35 10.26 7.99
C GLU A 7 2.95 8.93 8.66
N PRO A 8 3.40 8.66 9.90
CA PRO A 8 3.41 7.32 10.49
C PRO A 8 2.04 6.68 10.70
N ASN A 9 0.97 7.47 10.63
CA ASN A 9 -0.39 6.98 10.80
C ASN A 9 -1.19 6.93 9.49
N ILE A 10 -0.58 7.29 8.36
CA ILE A 10 -1.25 7.29 7.06
C ILE A 10 -0.82 6.10 6.22
N ILE A 11 -1.79 5.31 5.80
CA ILE A 11 -1.62 4.16 4.93
C ILE A 11 -2.11 4.52 3.54
N HIS A 12 -1.28 4.29 2.53
CA HIS A 12 -1.60 4.56 1.13
C HIS A 12 -1.91 3.24 0.40
N GLY A 13 -3.03 3.21 -0.31
CA GLY A 13 -3.34 2.18 -1.30
C GLY A 13 -3.15 2.76 -2.69
N THR A 14 -2.11 2.33 -3.38
CA THR A 14 -1.68 2.96 -4.63
C THR A 14 -1.68 1.95 -5.78
N LEU A 15 -2.19 2.37 -6.92
CA LEU A 15 -2.09 1.66 -8.18
C LEU A 15 -1.31 2.50 -9.20
N HIS A 16 -0.30 1.89 -9.80
CA HIS A 16 0.51 2.47 -10.88
C HIS A 16 0.18 1.79 -12.20
N TYR A 17 -0.16 2.58 -13.22
CA TYR A 17 -0.47 2.09 -14.56
C TYR A 17 -0.28 3.21 -15.60
N PRO A 18 -0.31 2.95 -16.91
CA PRO A 18 -0.14 3.97 -17.93
C PRO A 18 -1.03 5.21 -17.69
N GLY A 19 -0.43 6.40 -17.65
CA GLY A 19 -1.10 7.65 -17.32
C GLY A 19 -1.33 7.92 -15.82
N ARG A 20 -1.02 6.96 -14.97
CA ARG A 20 -1.16 7.05 -13.49
C ARG A 20 0.08 6.47 -12.80
N SER A 21 1.21 7.18 -12.93
CA SER A 21 2.48 6.77 -12.33
C SER A 21 3.34 7.98 -11.98
N GLY A 22 4.46 7.77 -11.30
CA GLY A 22 5.33 8.85 -10.83
C GLY A 22 4.61 9.83 -9.93
N GLY A 23 4.55 11.09 -10.31
CA GLY A 23 3.90 12.17 -9.55
C GLY A 23 2.37 12.19 -9.62
N ASN A 24 1.74 11.28 -10.36
CA ASN A 24 0.27 11.24 -10.53
C ASN A 24 -0.29 9.80 -10.38
N PRO A 25 0.01 9.07 -9.30
CA PRO A 25 -0.53 7.73 -9.07
C PRO A 25 -2.03 7.78 -8.76
N ASN A 26 -2.70 6.63 -8.90
CA ASN A 26 -4.07 6.47 -8.42
C ASN A 26 -4.00 5.97 -6.97
N THR A 27 -4.16 6.89 -6.02
CA THR A 27 -3.94 6.63 -4.59
C THR A 27 -5.14 7.05 -3.76
N GLY A 28 -5.52 6.20 -2.82
CA GLY A 28 -6.38 6.53 -1.68
C GLY A 28 -5.64 6.31 -0.38
N THR A 29 -6.08 6.96 0.69
CA THR A 29 -5.45 6.88 2.00
C THR A 29 -6.45 6.58 3.11
N THR A 30 -5.95 6.01 4.20
CA THR A 30 -6.67 5.88 5.47
C THR A 30 -5.73 6.19 6.63
N THR A 31 -6.29 6.60 7.76
CA THR A 31 -5.53 6.89 8.98
C THR A 31 -5.73 5.79 10.00
N ILE A 32 -4.62 5.31 10.57
CA ILE A 32 -4.59 4.30 11.64
C ILE A 32 -3.67 4.84 12.73
N ALA A 33 -4.23 5.15 13.90
CA ALA A 33 -3.50 5.85 14.96
C ALA A 33 -2.28 5.09 15.51
N ASN A 34 -2.28 3.76 15.39
CA ASN A 34 -1.27 2.85 15.93
C ASN A 34 -0.54 2.04 14.83
N ALA A 35 -0.49 2.56 13.61
CA ALA A 35 0.05 1.85 12.44
C ALA A 35 1.52 1.41 12.57
N THR A 36 2.29 2.01 13.51
CA THR A 36 3.70 1.66 13.76
C THR A 36 3.94 0.89 15.05
N SER A 37 2.91 0.68 15.87
CA SER A 37 3.06 0.07 17.20
C SER A 37 2.27 -1.23 17.37
N GLU A 38 1.39 -1.55 16.42
CA GLU A 38 0.57 -2.76 16.43
C GLU A 38 0.59 -3.45 15.07
N PHE A 39 0.29 -4.75 15.08
CA PHE A 39 0.09 -5.49 13.84
C PHE A 39 -1.29 -5.17 13.24
N HIS A 40 -1.32 -4.95 11.95
CA HIS A 40 -2.52 -4.67 11.18
C HIS A 40 -2.63 -5.60 9.97
N VAL A 41 -3.84 -5.96 9.59
CA VAL A 41 -4.11 -6.74 8.39
C VAL A 41 -4.34 -5.79 7.21
N TYR A 42 -3.37 -5.69 6.33
CA TYR A 42 -3.51 -4.96 5.06
C TYR A 42 -4.05 -5.90 4.00
N LYS A 43 -5.24 -5.63 3.53
CA LYS A 43 -5.98 -6.50 2.63
C LYS A 43 -6.23 -5.83 1.29
N VAL A 44 -6.00 -6.54 0.20
CA VAL A 44 -6.47 -6.18 -1.13
C VAL A 44 -7.46 -7.25 -1.64
N ILE A 45 -8.60 -6.81 -2.13
CA ILE A 45 -9.51 -7.66 -2.90
C ILE A 45 -9.34 -7.26 -4.36
N TRP A 46 -8.88 -8.22 -5.14
CA TRP A 46 -8.58 -8.04 -6.55
C TRP A 46 -9.44 -8.97 -7.39
N SER A 47 -10.25 -8.39 -8.23
CA SER A 47 -11.13 -9.09 -9.16
C SER A 47 -10.94 -8.61 -10.60
N PRO A 48 -11.50 -9.30 -11.60
CA PRO A 48 -11.47 -8.82 -12.97
C PRO A 48 -12.10 -7.45 -13.19
N THR A 49 -12.98 -7.02 -12.28
CA THR A 49 -13.74 -5.77 -12.43
C THR A 49 -13.38 -4.68 -11.42
N LYS A 50 -12.68 -5.02 -10.33
CA LYS A 50 -12.39 -4.07 -9.25
C LYS A 50 -11.18 -4.48 -8.43
N ILE A 51 -10.42 -3.47 -7.98
CA ILE A 51 -9.36 -3.61 -6.98
C ILE A 51 -9.73 -2.72 -5.80
N SER A 52 -9.75 -3.27 -4.59
CA SER A 52 -10.17 -2.55 -3.38
C SER A 52 -9.21 -2.81 -2.23
N PHE A 53 -8.88 -1.76 -1.50
CA PHE A 53 -7.93 -1.77 -0.39
C PHE A 53 -8.64 -1.56 0.94
N TYR A 54 -8.23 -2.32 1.94
CA TYR A 54 -8.79 -2.30 3.29
C TYR A 54 -7.67 -2.42 4.33
N VAL A 55 -7.96 -1.98 5.54
CA VAL A 55 -7.15 -2.31 6.72
C VAL A 55 -8.06 -2.91 7.78
N ASP A 56 -7.60 -3.97 8.41
CA ASP A 56 -8.29 -4.70 9.48
C ASP A 56 -9.74 -5.09 9.10
N ASP A 57 -10.69 -4.79 9.97
CA ASP A 57 -12.10 -5.14 9.82
C ASP A 57 -12.91 -4.12 9.00
N GLN A 58 -12.26 -3.22 8.28
CA GLN A 58 -12.98 -2.27 7.43
C GLN A 58 -13.92 -3.03 6.46
N THR A 59 -15.17 -2.66 6.47
CA THR A 59 -16.21 -3.18 5.57
C THR A 59 -16.30 -2.36 4.28
N THR A 60 -15.89 -1.09 4.34
CA THR A 60 -15.82 -0.19 3.19
C THR A 60 -14.34 0.01 2.83
N PRO A 61 -13.95 -0.18 1.56
CA PRO A 61 -12.57 0.04 1.16
C PRO A 61 -12.20 1.51 1.30
N TYR A 62 -10.98 1.78 1.80
CA TYR A 62 -10.47 3.15 1.83
C TYR A 62 -10.00 3.63 0.45
N HIS A 63 -9.76 2.72 -0.47
CA HIS A 63 -9.49 3.02 -1.87
C HIS A 63 -10.03 1.91 -2.76
N SER A 64 -10.59 2.29 -3.90
CA SER A 64 -11.14 1.33 -4.86
C SER A 64 -10.99 1.86 -6.28
N VAL A 65 -10.59 1.01 -7.20
CA VAL A 65 -10.46 1.33 -8.62
C VAL A 65 -11.18 0.27 -9.44
N ASP A 66 -12.00 0.70 -10.37
CA ASP A 66 -12.60 -0.21 -11.34
C ASP A 66 -11.52 -0.79 -12.25
N ASN A 67 -11.51 -2.10 -12.37
CA ASN A 67 -10.58 -2.84 -13.21
C ASN A 67 -11.25 -3.22 -14.53
N SER A 68 -10.48 -3.32 -15.59
CA SER A 68 -10.95 -3.73 -16.90
C SER A 68 -9.79 -4.30 -17.72
N ASN A 69 -10.10 -4.91 -18.87
CA ASN A 69 -9.07 -5.39 -19.79
C ASN A 69 -8.21 -4.28 -20.41
N ALA A 70 -8.61 -3.02 -20.27
CA ALA A 70 -7.82 -1.86 -20.70
C ALA A 70 -6.71 -1.50 -19.69
N LEU A 71 -6.77 -2.05 -18.47
CA LEU A 71 -5.79 -1.83 -17.42
C LEU A 71 -4.88 -3.06 -17.27
N PRO A 72 -3.62 -2.90 -16.84
CA PRO A 72 -2.65 -3.98 -16.80
C PRO A 72 -2.83 -4.95 -15.64
N PHE A 73 -3.97 -4.92 -14.93
CA PHE A 73 -4.16 -5.69 -13.71
C PHE A 73 -4.79 -7.08 -13.91
N ASN A 74 -5.09 -7.48 -15.14
CA ASN A 74 -5.61 -8.81 -15.48
C ASN A 74 -4.49 -9.77 -15.95
N HIS A 75 -3.31 -9.66 -15.30
CA HIS A 75 -2.13 -10.49 -15.51
C HIS A 75 -1.62 -11.06 -14.20
N ASN A 76 -0.68 -11.99 -14.26
CA ASN A 76 -0.02 -12.50 -13.08
C ASN A 76 0.91 -11.46 -12.48
N PHE A 77 0.84 -11.28 -11.16
CA PHE A 77 1.71 -10.44 -10.36
C PHE A 77 2.38 -11.29 -9.26
N PHE A 78 3.49 -10.80 -8.77
CA PHE A 78 4.17 -11.34 -7.60
C PHE A 78 4.14 -10.34 -6.45
N LEU A 79 4.29 -10.83 -5.24
CA LEU A 79 4.33 -10.00 -4.04
C LEU A 79 5.77 -9.55 -3.76
N ILE A 80 5.93 -8.29 -3.43
CA ILE A 80 7.19 -7.73 -2.91
C ILE A 80 6.86 -7.04 -1.58
N MET A 81 7.69 -7.33 -0.57
CA MET A 81 7.72 -6.58 0.67
C MET A 81 9.12 -6.03 0.87
N ASN A 82 9.24 -4.74 1.09
CA ASN A 82 10.52 -4.08 1.27
C ASN A 82 10.41 -2.85 2.17
N CYS A 83 11.51 -2.49 2.81
CA CYS A 83 11.72 -1.18 3.39
C CYS A 83 12.68 -0.40 2.48
N ALA A 84 12.22 0.74 1.98
CA ALA A 84 13.04 1.65 1.19
C ALA A 84 13.43 2.86 2.03
N MET A 85 14.65 3.37 1.83
CA MET A 85 15.18 4.53 2.54
C MET A 85 15.23 5.74 1.62
N GLY A 86 14.68 6.86 2.11
CA GLY A 86 14.74 8.15 1.38
C GLY A 86 13.90 8.16 0.09
N GLY A 87 14.36 8.95 -0.89
CA GLY A 87 13.70 9.12 -2.18
C GLY A 87 12.55 10.12 -2.17
N THR A 88 11.89 10.27 -3.32
CA THR A 88 10.83 11.31 -3.50
C THR A 88 9.62 11.06 -2.59
N PHE A 89 9.25 9.80 -2.39
CA PHE A 89 8.10 9.44 -1.56
C PHE A 89 8.44 9.41 -0.06
N GLY A 90 9.59 8.82 0.31
CA GLY A 90 10.02 8.68 1.69
C GLY A 90 10.59 9.97 2.31
N GLY A 91 11.03 10.90 1.46
CA GLY A 91 11.66 12.15 1.93
C GLY A 91 13.13 11.97 2.33
N SER A 92 13.65 12.95 3.07
CA SER A 92 15.01 12.92 3.58
C SER A 92 15.15 11.93 4.72
N ILE A 93 16.27 11.22 4.76
CA ILE A 93 16.62 10.35 5.88
C ILE A 93 17.16 11.21 7.02
N ASP A 94 16.69 10.99 8.24
CA ASP A 94 17.26 11.62 9.44
C ASP A 94 18.73 11.19 9.56
N PRO A 95 19.70 12.11 9.66
CA PRO A 95 21.11 11.76 9.78
C PRO A 95 21.46 10.98 11.05
N ASN A 96 20.59 11.00 12.05
CA ASN A 96 20.73 10.21 13.27
C ASN A 96 20.03 8.83 13.20
N PHE A 97 19.37 8.51 12.08
CA PHE A 97 18.70 7.23 11.91
C PHE A 97 19.72 6.10 11.86
N THR A 98 19.56 5.10 12.71
CA THR A 98 20.48 3.97 12.82
C THR A 98 19.86 2.67 12.34
N GLN A 99 18.59 2.42 12.66
CA GLN A 99 17.90 1.20 12.26
C GLN A 99 16.38 1.33 12.42
N ALA A 100 15.66 0.54 11.64
CA ALA A 100 14.25 0.22 11.83
C ALA A 100 14.00 -1.21 11.38
N THR A 101 12.91 -1.80 11.86
CA THR A 101 12.46 -3.14 11.47
C THR A 101 11.08 -3.07 10.87
N MET A 102 10.83 -3.94 9.91
CA MET A 102 9.49 -4.27 9.44
C MET A 102 9.24 -5.73 9.76
N GLU A 103 8.21 -5.99 10.53
CA GLU A 103 7.84 -7.35 10.94
C GLU A 103 6.59 -7.78 10.16
N VAL A 104 6.59 -9.02 9.69
CA VAL A 104 5.46 -9.63 8.99
C VAL A 104 5.14 -10.95 9.65
N ASP A 105 3.93 -11.06 10.21
CA ASP A 105 3.46 -12.28 10.84
C ASP A 105 3.07 -13.33 9.80
N TYR A 106 2.25 -12.93 8.81
CA TYR A 106 1.83 -13.86 7.74
C TYR A 106 1.49 -13.14 6.43
N ILE A 107 1.49 -13.93 5.36
CA ILE A 107 0.88 -13.60 4.08
C ILE A 107 -0.12 -14.69 3.73
N ARG A 108 -1.31 -14.32 3.31
CA ARG A 108 -2.35 -15.25 2.84
C ARG A 108 -2.90 -14.80 1.50
N VAL A 109 -3.02 -15.75 0.57
CA VAL A 109 -3.63 -15.53 -0.75
C VAL A 109 -4.80 -16.49 -0.88
N TYR A 110 -5.94 -15.94 -1.23
CA TYR A 110 -7.18 -16.71 -1.46
C TYR A 110 -7.56 -16.61 -2.93
N ARG A 111 -8.18 -17.67 -3.47
CA ARG A 111 -8.69 -17.75 -4.84
C ARG A 111 -10.16 -18.18 -4.80
#